data_cb3f515ec49ad1b140f65c74ab72db02
#
_entry.id   cb3f515ec49ad1b140f65c74ab72db02
#
_cell.length_a   1.000
_cell.length_b   1.000
_cell.length_c   1.000
_cell.angle_alpha   90.00
_cell.angle_beta   90.00
_cell.angle_gamma   90.00
#
_symmetry.space_group_name_H-M   'P 1'
#
loop_
_entity.id
_entity.type
_entity.pdbx_description
1 polymer ?
#
loop_
_entity_poly.entity_id
_entity_poly.type
_entity_poly.pdbx_seq_one_letter_code
_entity_poly.pdbx_strand_id
1 'polypeptide(L)'
;MEGNGVSSTASVERMTRQRVDWAAGRWTREPAGTRLDGGTLVVAASEGSDYWRTTHYGFVHDDGHGLLGEWPADAAVEVTFESSSLTALYDQAGVLLYAGPEQWVKAGLELSDGVLHLGAVVTNGVSDWSMAPVPDWAGQRITIRASRGGVAGDAVTIRARTETSGWRSVRVAPFTAGAASAGPLVCAPMRGDLEVRFTEWALAPADRDLHEDPPLD
;
A
#
# COMPACT_ATOMS: atom_id res chain seq x y z
N MET A 1 24.18 38.66 38.34
CA MET A 1 22.96 38.60 37.49
C MET A 1 23.02 37.29 36.74
N GLU A 2 22.38 36.27 37.31
CA GLU A 2 22.30 34.91 36.75
C GLU A 2 21.11 34.87 35.78
N GLY A 3 21.42 34.62 34.51
CA GLY A 3 20.41 34.41 33.47
C GLY A 3 19.95 32.96 33.42
N ASN A 4 18.76 32.67 33.94
CA ASN A 4 18.07 31.41 33.84
C ASN A 4 17.70 31.12 32.36
N GLY A 5 18.47 30.30 31.69
CA GLY A 5 18.10 29.73 30.42
C GLY A 5 17.10 28.58 30.60
N VAL A 6 15.82 28.88 30.34
CA VAL A 6 14.76 27.85 30.30
C VAL A 6 14.93 27.08 28.98
N SER A 7 15.52 25.90 29.08
CA SER A 7 15.56 24.93 27.98
C SER A 7 14.15 24.34 27.82
N SER A 8 13.42 24.82 26.81
CA SER A 8 12.16 24.19 26.38
C SER A 8 12.49 22.92 25.60
N THR A 9 12.50 21.79 26.27
CA THR A 9 12.45 20.49 25.62
C THR A 9 11.03 20.28 25.10
N ALA A 10 10.77 20.65 23.85
CA ALA A 10 9.57 20.19 23.16
C ALA A 10 9.65 18.66 23.09
N SER A 11 8.77 17.99 23.82
CA SER A 11 8.57 16.55 23.69
C SER A 11 8.04 16.30 22.29
N VAL A 12 8.87 15.68 21.42
CA VAL A 12 8.40 15.15 20.15
C VAL A 12 7.42 14.03 20.50
N GLU A 13 6.13 14.29 20.37
CA GLU A 13 5.13 13.24 20.47
C GLU A 13 5.45 12.17 19.43
N ARG A 14 5.79 10.98 19.91
CA ARG A 14 6.03 9.84 19.00
C ARG A 14 4.69 9.46 18.39
N MET A 15 4.66 9.41 17.06
CA MET A 15 3.55 8.82 16.33
C MET A 15 3.25 7.44 16.91
N THR A 16 1.99 7.18 17.21
CA THR A 16 1.47 5.85 17.56
C THR A 16 0.68 5.31 16.38
N ARG A 17 0.53 3.98 16.31
CA ARG A 17 -0.33 3.38 15.29
C ARG A 17 -1.75 3.91 15.44
N GLN A 18 -2.34 4.38 14.35
CA GLN A 18 -3.69 4.92 14.32
C GLN A 18 -4.43 4.49 13.05
N ARG A 19 -5.68 4.09 13.22
CA ARG A 19 -6.56 3.78 12.10
C ARG A 19 -6.90 5.06 11.34
N VAL A 20 -6.90 4.98 10.01
CA VAL A 20 -7.35 6.04 9.12
C VAL A 20 -8.81 5.79 8.78
N ASP A 21 -9.66 6.81 8.88
CA ASP A 21 -11.05 6.73 8.44
C ASP A 21 -11.10 6.66 6.91
N TRP A 22 -11.95 5.80 6.36
CA TRP A 22 -12.12 5.67 4.91
C TRP A 22 -12.53 7.00 4.25
N ALA A 23 -13.29 7.83 4.95
CA ALA A 23 -13.71 9.14 4.47
C ALA A 23 -12.59 10.18 4.39
N ALA A 24 -11.43 9.92 5.01
CA ALA A 24 -10.26 10.79 4.90
C ALA A 24 -9.53 10.64 3.56
N GLY A 25 -9.78 9.54 2.84
CA GLY A 25 -9.17 9.27 1.54
C GLY A 25 -9.86 9.96 0.38
N ARG A 26 -9.11 10.10 -0.72
CA ARG A 26 -9.61 10.54 -2.02
C ARG A 26 -9.23 9.51 -3.08
N TRP A 27 -10.18 9.16 -3.92
CA TRP A 27 -9.93 8.23 -5.01
C TRP A 27 -9.05 8.88 -6.09
N THR A 28 -8.04 8.15 -6.56
CA THR A 28 -7.30 8.51 -7.79
C THR A 28 -8.22 8.42 -9.00
N ARG A 29 -9.06 7.38 -9.03
CA ARG A 29 -10.18 7.16 -9.94
C ARG A 29 -11.29 6.49 -9.16
N GLU A 30 -12.50 7.01 -9.25
CA GLU A 30 -13.67 6.42 -8.60
C GLU A 30 -13.88 4.98 -9.08
N PRO A 31 -14.05 4.00 -8.17
CA PRO A 31 -14.40 2.63 -8.54
C PRO A 31 -15.85 2.53 -9.03
N ALA A 32 -16.22 1.36 -9.55
CA ALA A 32 -17.59 1.09 -9.98
C ALA A 32 -18.61 1.22 -8.85
N GLY A 33 -18.18 0.96 -7.61
CA GLY A 33 -19.01 1.16 -6.42
C GLY A 33 -18.22 0.99 -5.13
N THR A 34 -18.73 1.61 -4.06
CA THR A 34 -18.21 1.44 -2.70
C THR A 34 -19.36 1.31 -1.70
N ARG A 35 -19.14 0.54 -0.63
CA ARG A 35 -20.03 0.47 0.52
C ARG A 35 -19.27 0.18 1.80
N LEU A 36 -19.82 0.61 2.91
CA LEU A 36 -19.35 0.22 4.24
C LEU A 36 -20.20 -0.95 4.77
N ASP A 37 -19.53 -1.97 5.27
CA ASP A 37 -20.14 -3.15 5.87
C ASP A 37 -19.44 -3.45 7.20
N GLY A 38 -20.09 -3.10 8.33
CA GLY A 38 -19.53 -3.30 9.68
C GLY A 38 -18.16 -2.64 9.89
N GLY A 39 -17.87 -1.49 9.24
CA GLY A 39 -16.58 -0.81 9.31
C GLY A 39 -15.55 -1.26 8.26
N THR A 40 -15.84 -2.31 7.50
CA THR A 40 -15.08 -2.77 6.33
C THR A 40 -15.47 -1.94 5.11
N LEU A 41 -14.49 -1.46 4.36
CA LEU A 41 -14.73 -0.84 3.06
C LEU A 41 -14.76 -1.93 2.00
N VAL A 42 -15.88 -2.05 1.29
CA VAL A 42 -16.01 -2.94 0.13
C VAL A 42 -15.93 -2.10 -1.12
N VAL A 43 -15.02 -2.46 -2.02
CA VAL A 43 -14.74 -1.73 -3.26
C VAL A 43 -15.00 -2.63 -4.45
N ALA A 44 -15.93 -2.23 -5.33
CA ALA A 44 -16.16 -2.85 -6.62
C ALA A 44 -15.28 -2.17 -7.67
N ALA A 45 -14.31 -2.90 -8.22
CA ALA A 45 -13.41 -2.39 -9.23
C ALA A 45 -14.09 -2.27 -10.60
N SER A 46 -13.64 -1.32 -11.41
CA SER A 46 -14.03 -1.21 -12.81
C SER A 46 -13.20 -2.16 -13.67
N GLU A 47 -13.83 -2.81 -14.65
CA GLU A 47 -13.12 -3.62 -15.64
C GLU A 47 -12.10 -2.79 -16.43
N GLY A 48 -10.93 -3.38 -16.68
CA GLY A 48 -9.82 -2.75 -17.40
C GLY A 48 -8.95 -1.85 -16.55
N SER A 49 -9.26 -1.68 -15.25
CA SER A 49 -8.49 -0.82 -14.35
C SER A 49 -7.13 -1.44 -13.99
N ASP A 50 -6.05 -0.65 -14.10
CA ASP A 50 -4.70 -1.05 -13.71
C ASP A 50 -3.80 0.18 -13.41
N TYR A 51 -2.59 -0.12 -12.93
CA TYR A 51 -1.45 0.79 -12.86
C TYR A 51 -0.24 0.15 -13.52
N TRP A 52 0.18 0.68 -14.67
CA TRP A 52 1.33 0.24 -15.44
C TRP A 52 1.87 1.35 -16.34
N ARG A 53 3.18 1.42 -16.51
CA ARG A 53 3.82 2.35 -17.45
C ARG A 53 4.87 1.66 -18.30
N THR A 54 4.59 1.56 -19.57
CA THR A 54 5.44 1.28 -20.76
C THR A 54 6.20 -0.04 -20.76
N THR A 55 6.92 -0.39 -19.69
CA THR A 55 7.85 -1.54 -19.67
C THR A 55 7.22 -2.78 -20.28
N HIS A 56 7.92 -3.42 -21.19
CA HIS A 56 7.54 -4.62 -21.92
C HIS A 56 6.33 -4.47 -22.86
N TYR A 57 5.25 -3.87 -22.41
CA TYR A 57 3.97 -3.84 -23.13
C TYR A 57 3.76 -2.57 -23.97
N GLY A 58 4.45 -1.47 -23.66
CA GLY A 58 4.36 -0.21 -24.42
C GLY A 58 3.13 0.64 -24.10
N PHE A 59 2.19 0.17 -23.27
CA PHE A 59 0.99 0.94 -22.89
C PHE A 59 1.19 1.64 -21.52
N VAL A 60 0.27 2.54 -21.22
CA VAL A 60 0.14 3.20 -19.92
C VAL A 60 -1.28 2.99 -19.41
N HIS A 61 -1.38 2.49 -18.16
CA HIS A 61 -2.58 2.47 -17.35
C HIS A 61 -2.33 3.26 -16.07
N ASP A 62 -3.24 4.17 -15.75
CA ASP A 62 -3.26 4.99 -14.53
C ASP A 62 -4.69 5.09 -13.96
N ASP A 63 -5.48 4.05 -14.22
CA ASP A 63 -6.90 3.99 -13.97
C ASP A 63 -7.31 2.98 -12.90
N GLY A 64 -6.35 2.42 -12.18
CA GLY A 64 -6.59 1.67 -10.95
C GLY A 64 -7.21 2.55 -9.84
N HIS A 65 -7.87 1.92 -8.89
CA HIS A 65 -8.62 2.59 -7.82
C HIS A 65 -7.79 2.65 -6.54
N GLY A 66 -7.05 3.75 -6.34
CA GLY A 66 -6.32 4.05 -5.11
C GLY A 66 -7.13 5.00 -4.21
N LEU A 67 -7.45 4.60 -2.98
CA LEU A 67 -8.00 5.49 -1.96
C LEU A 67 -6.85 6.08 -1.16
N LEU A 68 -6.48 7.34 -1.42
CA LEU A 68 -5.25 7.95 -0.94
C LEU A 68 -5.51 9.00 0.14
N GLY A 69 -4.76 8.91 1.23
CA GLY A 69 -4.61 9.94 2.25
C GLY A 69 -3.18 10.44 2.35
N GLU A 70 -2.97 11.49 3.12
CA GLU A 70 -1.63 11.99 3.41
C GLU A 70 -0.74 10.90 4.02
N TRP A 71 0.50 10.80 3.56
CA TRP A 71 1.48 9.87 4.08
C TRP A 71 2.74 10.60 4.56
N PRO A 72 2.87 10.85 5.87
CA PRO A 72 4.00 11.55 6.47
C PRO A 72 5.35 10.85 6.20
N ALA A 73 6.41 11.62 6.18
CA ALA A 73 7.76 11.12 5.87
C ALA A 73 8.33 10.17 6.96
N ASP A 74 7.83 10.27 8.18
CA ASP A 74 8.23 9.47 9.35
C ASP A 74 7.21 8.37 9.68
N ALA A 75 6.33 8.04 8.72
CA ALA A 75 5.26 7.06 8.89
C ALA A 75 5.40 5.85 7.99
N ALA A 76 4.88 4.73 8.47
CA ALA A 76 4.47 3.61 7.65
C ALA A 76 2.96 3.65 7.43
N VAL A 77 2.51 3.18 6.27
CA VAL A 77 1.11 2.91 5.97
C VAL A 77 0.87 1.41 5.98
N GLU A 78 -0.25 0.99 6.57
CA GLU A 78 -0.71 -0.39 6.57
C GLU A 78 -2.10 -0.47 5.96
N VAL A 79 -2.28 -1.45 5.08
CA VAL A 79 -3.57 -1.78 4.45
C VAL A 79 -3.83 -3.26 4.63
N THR A 80 -5.00 -3.58 5.22
CA THR A 80 -5.42 -4.98 5.43
C THR A 80 -6.66 -5.28 4.61
N PHE A 81 -6.64 -6.40 3.88
CA PHE A 81 -7.74 -6.83 3.01
C PHE A 81 -7.89 -8.35 3.00
N GLU A 82 -9.04 -8.83 2.51
CA GLU A 82 -9.33 -10.24 2.34
C GLU A 82 -8.96 -10.69 0.91
N SER A 83 -8.18 -11.77 0.78
CA SER A 83 -7.71 -12.27 -0.52
C SER A 83 -8.72 -13.19 -1.23
N SER A 84 -9.82 -13.55 -0.58
CA SER A 84 -10.78 -14.55 -1.08
C SER A 84 -11.47 -14.20 -2.39
N SER A 85 -11.55 -12.92 -2.73
CA SER A 85 -12.17 -12.43 -3.96
C SER A 85 -11.23 -12.40 -5.16
N LEU A 86 -9.91 -12.55 -4.96
CA LEU A 86 -8.92 -12.54 -6.05
C LEU A 86 -8.92 -13.89 -6.75
N THR A 87 -9.78 -14.08 -7.77
CA THR A 87 -10.06 -15.37 -8.41
C THR A 87 -9.91 -15.37 -9.92
N ALA A 88 -9.79 -14.22 -10.55
CA ALA A 88 -9.56 -14.10 -12.00
C ALA A 88 -8.17 -13.52 -12.28
N LEU A 89 -7.70 -13.76 -13.51
CA LEU A 89 -6.38 -13.32 -13.97
C LEU A 89 -6.20 -11.82 -13.75
N TYR A 90 -5.08 -11.46 -13.12
CA TYR A 90 -4.68 -10.10 -12.77
C TYR A 90 -5.63 -9.36 -11.80
N ASP A 91 -6.50 -10.05 -11.07
CA ASP A 91 -7.14 -9.44 -9.90
C ASP A 91 -6.08 -8.98 -8.91
N GLN A 92 -6.11 -7.72 -8.48
CA GLN A 92 -5.11 -7.13 -7.61
C GLN A 92 -5.74 -6.40 -6.44
N ALA A 93 -5.13 -6.56 -5.26
CA ALA A 93 -5.43 -5.76 -4.09
C ALA A 93 -4.17 -5.52 -3.24
N GLY A 94 -4.09 -4.34 -2.62
CA GLY A 94 -2.94 -3.98 -1.78
C GLY A 94 -2.90 -2.51 -1.42
N VAL A 95 -1.71 -1.92 -1.50
CA VAL A 95 -1.42 -0.52 -1.21
C VAL A 95 -0.91 0.19 -2.46
N LEU A 96 -1.31 1.45 -2.62
CA LEU A 96 -0.72 2.40 -3.56
C LEU A 96 0.02 3.49 -2.77
N LEU A 97 1.27 3.71 -3.13
CA LEU A 97 2.10 4.83 -2.72
C LEU A 97 2.21 5.76 -3.90
N TYR A 98 1.80 7.01 -3.76
CA TYR A 98 1.63 7.89 -4.90
C TYR A 98 2.27 9.25 -4.67
N ALA A 99 3.17 9.64 -5.56
CA ALA A 99 3.81 10.95 -5.59
C ALA A 99 3.52 11.71 -6.89
N GLY A 100 2.82 11.08 -7.83
CA GLY A 100 2.45 11.66 -9.11
C GLY A 100 2.25 10.59 -10.18
N PRO A 101 1.79 10.97 -11.39
CA PRO A 101 1.43 10.04 -12.45
C PRO A 101 2.62 9.21 -12.99
N GLU A 102 3.84 9.67 -12.77
CA GLU A 102 5.07 8.98 -13.19
C GLU A 102 5.89 8.43 -12.03
N GLN A 103 5.44 8.64 -10.78
CA GLN A 103 6.14 8.17 -9.59
C GLN A 103 5.15 7.58 -8.58
N TRP A 104 5.08 6.27 -8.55
CA TRP A 104 4.23 5.52 -7.64
C TRP A 104 4.75 4.10 -7.42
N VAL A 105 4.28 3.47 -6.35
CA VAL A 105 4.52 2.04 -6.09
C VAL A 105 3.19 1.40 -5.77
N LYS A 106 2.80 0.35 -6.48
CA LYS A 106 1.74 -0.56 -6.06
C LYS A 106 2.37 -1.83 -5.48
N ALA A 107 1.85 -2.31 -4.35
CA ALA A 107 2.32 -3.54 -3.72
C ALA A 107 1.15 -4.30 -3.08
N GLY A 108 1.16 -5.62 -3.23
CA GLY A 108 0.07 -6.45 -2.73
C GLY A 108 0.01 -7.81 -3.37
N LEU A 109 -1.19 -8.36 -3.41
CA LEU A 109 -1.47 -9.61 -4.09
C LEU A 109 -1.97 -9.38 -5.50
N GLU A 110 -1.56 -10.29 -6.38
CA GLU A 110 -2.04 -10.42 -7.75
C GLU A 110 -2.27 -11.89 -8.08
N LEU A 111 -3.39 -12.21 -8.73
CA LEU A 111 -3.60 -13.54 -9.29
C LEU A 111 -2.98 -13.61 -10.69
N SER A 112 -1.94 -14.40 -10.86
CA SER A 112 -1.28 -14.64 -12.14
C SER A 112 -1.11 -16.14 -12.35
N ASP A 113 -1.41 -16.61 -13.58
CA ASP A 113 -1.28 -18.03 -13.95
C ASP A 113 -2.01 -19.00 -13.00
N GLY A 114 -3.14 -18.56 -12.43
CA GLY A 114 -3.95 -19.37 -11.51
C GLY A 114 -3.40 -19.47 -10.08
N VAL A 115 -2.34 -18.73 -9.74
CA VAL A 115 -1.71 -18.71 -8.43
C VAL A 115 -1.64 -17.28 -7.89
N LEU A 116 -1.93 -17.10 -6.60
CA LEU A 116 -1.70 -15.81 -5.94
C LEU A 116 -0.20 -15.55 -5.82
N HIS A 117 0.19 -14.34 -6.19
CA HIS A 117 1.54 -13.83 -6.05
C HIS A 117 1.56 -12.60 -5.14
N LEU A 118 2.59 -12.50 -4.33
CA LEU A 118 2.92 -11.29 -3.58
C LEU A 118 3.99 -10.54 -4.35
N GLY A 119 3.77 -9.26 -4.61
CA GLY A 119 4.71 -8.50 -5.41
C GLY A 119 4.57 -7.00 -5.27
N ALA A 120 5.38 -6.31 -6.05
CA ALA A 120 5.34 -4.86 -6.18
C ALA A 120 5.68 -4.43 -7.61
N VAL A 121 5.06 -3.34 -8.05
CA VAL A 121 5.46 -2.56 -9.22
C VAL A 121 5.97 -1.21 -8.72
N VAL A 122 7.22 -0.93 -9.00
CA VAL A 122 7.86 0.37 -8.72
C VAL A 122 7.91 1.15 -10.01
N THR A 123 7.30 2.33 -10.02
CA THR A 123 7.29 3.19 -11.21
C THR A 123 8.03 4.50 -10.93
N ASN A 124 9.01 4.76 -11.75
CA ASN A 124 9.72 6.04 -11.86
C ASN A 124 9.92 6.33 -13.36
N GLY A 125 8.93 6.97 -13.97
CA GLY A 125 8.81 7.12 -15.42
C GLY A 125 8.38 5.85 -16.14
N VAL A 126 8.95 4.69 -15.78
CA VAL A 126 8.62 3.35 -16.30
C VAL A 126 8.45 2.36 -15.16
N SER A 127 7.71 1.28 -15.39
CA SER A 127 7.40 0.27 -14.37
C SER A 127 8.47 -0.81 -14.27
N ASP A 128 8.84 -1.18 -13.04
CA ASP A 128 9.67 -2.31 -12.66
C ASP A 128 8.84 -3.25 -11.76
N TRP A 129 8.64 -4.48 -12.19
CA TRP A 129 7.76 -5.45 -11.55
C TRP A 129 8.50 -6.67 -11.03
N SER A 130 8.19 -7.07 -9.81
CA SER A 130 8.64 -8.32 -9.23
C SER A 130 7.53 -8.97 -8.42
N MET A 131 7.44 -10.29 -8.47
CA MET A 131 6.49 -11.07 -7.69
C MET A 131 7.04 -12.45 -7.33
N ALA A 132 6.45 -13.06 -6.30
CA ALA A 132 6.73 -14.43 -5.87
C ALA A 132 5.42 -15.15 -5.53
N PRO A 133 5.27 -16.44 -5.85
CA PRO A 133 4.04 -17.19 -5.56
C PRO A 133 3.82 -17.34 -4.05
N VAL A 134 2.57 -17.16 -3.64
CA VAL A 134 2.09 -17.34 -2.26
C VAL A 134 0.76 -18.10 -2.25
N PRO A 135 0.71 -19.34 -2.76
CA PRO A 135 -0.54 -20.10 -2.91
C PRO A 135 -1.28 -20.29 -1.58
N ASP A 136 -0.54 -20.41 -0.47
CA ASP A 136 -1.09 -20.60 0.87
C ASP A 136 -1.77 -19.33 1.43
N TRP A 137 -1.68 -18.19 0.73
CA TRP A 137 -2.31 -16.95 1.16
C TRP A 137 -3.74 -16.77 0.63
N ALA A 138 -4.21 -17.69 -0.20
CA ALA A 138 -5.58 -17.70 -0.71
C ALA A 138 -6.61 -17.83 0.42
N GLY A 139 -7.62 -16.96 0.41
CA GLY A 139 -8.68 -16.95 1.41
C GLY A 139 -8.27 -16.37 2.78
N GLN A 140 -7.05 -15.83 2.91
CA GLN A 140 -6.57 -15.23 4.14
C GLN A 140 -6.74 -13.71 4.16
N ARG A 141 -6.64 -13.12 5.35
CA ARG A 141 -6.50 -11.69 5.54
C ARG A 141 -5.04 -11.30 5.45
N ILE A 142 -4.75 -10.31 4.61
CA ILE A 142 -3.39 -9.89 4.25
C ILE A 142 -3.18 -8.45 4.68
N THR A 143 -2.07 -8.19 5.35
CA THR A 143 -1.62 -6.82 5.64
C THR A 143 -0.38 -6.51 4.81
N ILE A 144 -0.46 -5.44 4.03
CA ILE A 144 0.69 -4.85 3.36
C ILE A 144 1.09 -3.61 4.14
N ARG A 145 2.38 -3.53 4.45
CA ARG A 145 2.99 -2.38 5.12
C ARG A 145 4.04 -1.76 4.20
N ALA A 146 3.97 -0.44 4.04
CA ALA A 146 5.00 0.33 3.37
C ALA A 146 5.53 1.40 4.32
N SER A 147 6.83 1.39 4.58
CA SER A 147 7.49 2.30 5.49
C SER A 147 8.46 3.20 4.74
N ARG A 148 8.36 4.51 4.95
CA ARG A 148 9.36 5.46 4.45
C ARG A 148 10.64 5.32 5.26
N GLY A 149 11.79 5.42 4.60
CA GLY A 149 13.09 5.23 5.23
C GLY A 149 14.24 5.65 4.33
N GLY A 150 15.42 5.10 4.62
CA GLY A 150 16.67 5.49 3.96
C GLY A 150 17.36 6.65 4.68
N VAL A 151 18.66 6.85 4.40
CA VAL A 151 19.49 7.87 5.06
C VAL A 151 18.98 9.29 4.78
N ALA A 152 18.41 9.50 3.60
CA ALA A 152 17.86 10.79 3.16
C ALA A 152 16.31 10.78 3.10
N GLY A 153 15.64 9.75 3.62
CA GLY A 153 14.19 9.55 3.45
C GLY A 153 13.81 9.25 2.00
N ASP A 154 14.71 8.65 1.24
CA ASP A 154 14.64 8.44 -0.21
C ASP A 154 14.31 7.02 -0.62
N ALA A 155 13.89 6.20 0.33
CA ALA A 155 13.55 4.81 0.11
C ALA A 155 12.19 4.44 0.73
N VAL A 156 11.62 3.36 0.24
CA VAL A 156 10.48 2.67 0.85
C VAL A 156 10.83 1.21 1.07
N THR A 157 10.48 0.70 2.24
CA THR A 157 10.50 -0.74 2.56
C THR A 157 9.07 -1.25 2.53
N ILE A 158 8.82 -2.31 1.76
CA ILE A 158 7.53 -2.97 1.66
C ILE A 158 7.61 -4.34 2.32
N ARG A 159 6.67 -4.61 3.21
CA ARG A 159 6.51 -5.89 3.91
C ARG A 159 5.07 -6.35 3.79
N ALA A 160 4.87 -7.64 3.94
CA ALA A 160 3.54 -8.24 3.97
C ALA A 160 3.45 -9.37 4.98
N ARG A 161 2.24 -9.62 5.49
CA ARG A 161 1.94 -10.75 6.36
C ARG A 161 0.51 -11.23 6.19
N THR A 162 0.25 -12.44 6.62
CA THR A 162 -1.10 -12.92 6.92
C THR A 162 -1.39 -12.75 8.40
N GLU A 163 -2.61 -13.07 8.85
CA GLU A 163 -2.93 -13.08 10.29
C GLU A 163 -2.11 -14.11 11.10
N THR A 164 -1.63 -15.17 10.43
CA THR A 164 -0.94 -16.30 11.07
C THR A 164 0.55 -16.36 10.77
N SER A 165 1.07 -15.45 9.93
CA SER A 165 2.50 -15.39 9.58
C SER A 165 3.19 -14.18 10.20
N GLY A 166 4.51 -14.25 10.35
CA GLY A 166 5.34 -13.07 10.56
C GLY A 166 5.47 -12.23 9.29
N TRP A 167 6.12 -11.07 9.42
CA TRP A 167 6.42 -10.20 8.30
C TRP A 167 7.36 -10.86 7.28
N ARG A 168 7.09 -10.64 6.01
CA ARG A 168 7.97 -10.99 4.89
C ARG A 168 8.37 -9.72 4.17
N SER A 169 9.67 -9.54 3.94
CA SER A 169 10.16 -8.46 3.08
C SER A 169 9.74 -8.72 1.62
N VAL A 170 9.17 -7.73 0.98
CA VAL A 170 8.69 -7.78 -0.41
C VAL A 170 9.63 -7.00 -1.31
N ARG A 171 9.92 -5.75 -0.95
CA ARG A 171 10.73 -4.86 -1.75
C ARG A 171 11.38 -3.77 -0.88
N VAL A 172 12.60 -3.40 -1.24
CA VAL A 172 13.19 -2.11 -0.89
C VAL A 172 13.40 -1.37 -2.21
N ALA A 173 12.86 -0.16 -2.31
CA ALA A 173 12.90 0.59 -3.55
C ALA A 173 13.23 2.08 -3.32
N PRO A 174 13.86 2.75 -4.29
CA PRO A 174 13.97 4.21 -4.28
C PRO A 174 12.57 4.85 -4.31
N PHE A 175 12.35 5.84 -3.45
CA PHE A 175 11.12 6.64 -3.42
C PHE A 175 11.42 8.04 -2.89
N THR A 176 11.82 8.93 -3.77
CA THR A 176 12.36 10.27 -3.46
C THR A 176 11.31 11.38 -3.42
N ALA A 177 10.08 11.06 -3.05
CA ALA A 177 9.01 12.05 -3.00
C ALA A 177 9.04 12.86 -1.70
N GLY A 178 8.99 14.18 -1.80
CA GLY A 178 8.77 15.06 -0.66
C GLY A 178 7.37 14.86 -0.07
N ALA A 179 6.34 15.29 -0.78
CA ALA A 179 4.95 15.00 -0.46
C ALA A 179 4.50 13.71 -1.16
N ALA A 180 3.83 12.84 -0.45
CA ALA A 180 3.27 11.61 -0.98
C ALA A 180 1.95 11.27 -0.28
N SER A 181 1.11 10.53 -0.99
CA SER A 181 -0.12 9.96 -0.46
C SER A 181 -0.07 8.44 -0.55
N ALA A 182 -0.77 7.75 0.35
CA ALA A 182 -0.80 6.29 0.32
C ALA A 182 -2.15 5.77 0.85
N GLY A 183 -2.50 4.55 0.45
CA GLY A 183 -3.69 3.87 0.94
C GLY A 183 -4.11 2.67 0.12
N PRO A 184 -5.31 2.12 0.33
CA PRO A 184 -5.82 0.96 -0.36
C PRO A 184 -5.82 1.08 -1.88
N LEU A 185 -5.51 -0.03 -2.54
CA LEU A 185 -5.52 -0.16 -4.00
C LEU A 185 -6.29 -1.41 -4.42
N VAL A 186 -7.10 -1.30 -5.46
CA VAL A 186 -7.68 -2.43 -6.19
C VAL A 186 -7.60 -2.18 -7.70
N CYS A 187 -7.29 -3.24 -8.46
CA CYS A 187 -7.33 -3.23 -9.92
C CYS A 187 -8.00 -4.53 -10.42
N ALA A 188 -8.74 -4.41 -11.52
CA ALA A 188 -9.43 -5.51 -12.18
C ALA A 188 -9.21 -5.45 -13.71
N PRO A 189 -8.00 -5.81 -14.21
CA PRO A 189 -7.68 -5.66 -15.63
C PRO A 189 -8.58 -6.48 -16.55
N MET A 190 -9.13 -7.62 -16.08
CA MET A 190 -9.79 -8.61 -16.95
C MET A 190 -11.28 -8.82 -16.65
N ARG A 191 -11.85 -8.18 -15.62
CA ARG A 191 -13.26 -8.35 -15.27
C ARG A 191 -13.85 -7.17 -14.49
N GLY A 192 -15.19 -6.99 -14.53
CA GLY A 192 -15.90 -5.89 -13.87
C GLY A 192 -16.64 -6.28 -12.56
N ASP A 193 -16.50 -7.51 -12.08
CA ASP A 193 -17.22 -8.03 -10.91
C ASP A 193 -16.30 -8.30 -9.69
N LEU A 194 -15.09 -7.77 -9.70
CA LEU A 194 -14.20 -7.87 -8.54
C LEU A 194 -14.67 -6.95 -7.41
N GLU A 195 -15.02 -7.52 -6.28
CA GLU A 195 -15.22 -6.80 -5.02
C GLU A 195 -14.15 -7.20 -4.00
N VAL A 196 -13.39 -6.22 -3.51
CA VAL A 196 -12.38 -6.43 -2.46
C VAL A 196 -12.86 -5.81 -1.15
N ARG A 197 -12.65 -6.54 -0.06
CA ARG A 197 -12.97 -6.13 1.31
C ARG A 197 -11.71 -5.64 2.01
N PHE A 198 -11.61 -4.33 2.24
CA PHE A 198 -10.55 -3.72 3.04
C PHE A 198 -11.02 -3.59 4.49
N THR A 199 -10.35 -4.28 5.39
CA THR A 199 -10.77 -4.33 6.80
C THR A 199 -10.07 -3.28 7.65
N GLU A 200 -8.90 -2.80 7.21
CA GLU A 200 -8.16 -1.75 7.92
C GLU A 200 -7.26 -0.95 6.98
N TRP A 201 -7.14 0.33 7.30
CA TRP A 201 -6.15 1.26 6.81
C TRP A 201 -5.60 2.02 8.01
N ALA A 202 -4.28 2.01 8.19
CA ALA A 202 -3.65 2.63 9.34
C ALA A 202 -2.35 3.36 8.96
N LEU A 203 -1.99 4.36 9.75
CA LEU A 203 -0.66 4.92 9.82
C LEU A 203 0.02 4.41 11.10
N ALA A 204 1.30 4.09 11.00
CA ALA A 204 2.12 3.61 12.10
C ALA A 204 3.50 4.30 12.08
N PRO A 205 4.28 4.26 13.16
CA PRO A 205 5.66 4.73 13.10
C PRO A 205 6.44 4.05 11.97
N ALA A 206 7.32 4.78 11.31
CA ALA A 206 8.22 4.20 10.31
C ALA A 206 9.11 3.12 10.94
N ASP A 207 9.53 2.15 10.11
CA ASP A 207 10.47 1.11 10.53
C ASP A 207 11.81 1.76 10.94
N ARG A 208 12.36 1.30 12.05
CA ARG A 208 13.64 1.83 12.57
C ARG A 208 14.83 1.19 11.88
N ASP A 209 14.69 -0.06 11.52
CA ASP A 209 15.73 -0.87 10.91
C ASP A 209 15.14 -1.74 9.79
N LEU A 210 15.91 -1.92 8.72
CA LEU A 210 15.54 -2.77 7.60
C LEU A 210 15.47 -4.25 7.98
N HIS A 211 16.26 -4.66 8.97
CA HIS A 211 16.42 -6.05 9.38
C HIS A 211 15.62 -6.42 10.63
N GLU A 212 14.93 -5.45 11.25
CA GLU A 212 14.01 -5.67 12.35
C GLU A 212 12.55 -5.68 11.85
N ASP A 213 11.79 -6.68 12.28
CA ASP A 213 10.37 -6.72 11.97
C ASP A 213 9.60 -5.68 12.79
N PRO A 214 8.64 -4.95 12.18
CA PRO A 214 7.75 -4.09 12.92
C PRO A 214 6.89 -4.92 13.89
N PRO A 215 6.37 -4.29 14.98
CA PRO A 215 5.47 -4.98 15.91
C PRO A 215 4.31 -5.66 15.20
N LEU A 216 3.88 -6.80 15.72
CA LEU A 216 2.61 -7.44 15.39
C LEU A 216 1.59 -6.89 16.38
N ASP A 217 0.72 -5.98 15.93
CA ASP A 217 -0.38 -5.44 16.75
C ASP A 217 -1.55 -6.42 16.84
#